data_38e5c0d73d6bad74c8a0a16feb7cf200
#
_entry.id   38e5c0d73d6bad74c8a0a16feb7cf200
#
_cell.length_a   1.000
_cell.length_b   1.000
_cell.length_c   1.000
_cell.angle_alpha   90.00
_cell.angle_beta   90.00
_cell.angle_gamma   90.00
#
_symmetry.space_group_name_H-M   'P 1'
#
loop_
_entity.id
_entity.type
_entity.pdbx_description
1 polymer ?
#
loop_
_entity_poly.entity_id
_entity_poly.type
_entity_poly.pdbx_seq_one_letter_code
_entity_poly.pdbx_strand_id
1 'polypeptide(L)'
;VVICARRSQLINKVKEHCMTLSGKPAYAFQLDIADPESVENVIASIREKVGKVDILVNNAGFGIFQEFTEMKPETIRNMFEVNVLGMMVLTQQIALEMVDQRSGHIINVASMAGKIATPKTAVYSATKFAVLGFSNALRLELKPFGIHVTTVNPGPIETAFFDQADPSGNYLASLGTFVLEPTKLAKTIVKAMIHPKREINRPQVMGVAAKFYTLFPAIGDYLAGSLFNKK
;
A
#
# COMPACT_ATOMS: atom_id res chain seq x y z
N VAL A 1 -13.71 -13.22 -4.43
CA VAL A 1 -12.67 -12.39 -3.77
C VAL A 1 -11.61 -13.30 -3.18
N VAL A 2 -10.33 -12.90 -3.31
CA VAL A 2 -9.19 -13.59 -2.69
C VAL A 2 -8.59 -12.67 -1.64
N ILE A 3 -8.30 -13.20 -0.46
CA ILE A 3 -7.72 -12.47 0.68
C ILE A 3 -6.44 -13.18 1.08
N CYS A 4 -5.33 -12.43 1.08
CA CYS A 4 -4.02 -12.96 1.42
C CYS A 4 -3.39 -12.14 2.56
N ALA A 5 -2.95 -12.81 3.63
CA ALA A 5 -2.15 -12.22 4.70
C ALA A 5 -1.52 -13.31 5.58
N ARG A 6 -0.61 -12.92 6.46
CA ARG A 6 0.10 -13.84 7.36
C ARG A 6 -0.80 -14.50 8.42
N ARG A 7 -1.82 -13.79 8.91
CA ARG A 7 -2.68 -14.24 10.01
C ARG A 7 -3.88 -15.02 9.47
N SER A 8 -3.71 -16.34 9.29
CA SER A 8 -4.71 -17.25 8.70
C SER A 8 -6.09 -17.17 9.37
N GLN A 9 -6.15 -17.08 10.69
CA GLN A 9 -7.42 -16.98 11.42
C GLN A 9 -8.20 -15.71 11.06
N LEU A 10 -7.51 -14.57 10.89
CA LEU A 10 -8.17 -13.30 10.55
C LEU A 10 -8.67 -13.28 9.11
N ILE A 11 -7.88 -13.77 8.15
CA ILE A 11 -8.31 -13.81 6.75
C ILE A 11 -9.47 -14.79 6.55
N ASN A 12 -9.54 -15.88 7.31
CA ASN A 12 -10.69 -16.79 7.26
C ASN A 12 -11.97 -16.11 7.76
N LYS A 13 -11.92 -15.34 8.86
CA LYS A 13 -13.08 -14.54 9.31
C LYS A 13 -13.53 -13.54 8.24
N VAL A 14 -12.58 -12.85 7.59
CA VAL A 14 -12.91 -11.91 6.51
C VAL A 14 -13.52 -12.64 5.30
N LYS A 15 -12.98 -13.82 4.94
CA LYS A 15 -13.53 -14.66 3.88
C LYS A 15 -15.00 -15.01 4.16
N GLU A 16 -15.30 -15.52 5.34
CA GLU A 16 -16.67 -15.88 5.75
C GLU A 16 -17.62 -14.68 5.68
N HIS A 17 -17.16 -13.52 6.15
CA HIS A 17 -17.92 -12.28 6.08
C HIS A 17 -18.19 -11.85 4.62
N CYS A 18 -17.20 -11.94 3.74
CA CYS A 18 -17.37 -11.66 2.31
C CYS A 18 -18.39 -12.61 1.67
N MET A 19 -18.35 -13.89 1.99
CA MET A 19 -19.29 -14.88 1.48
C MET A 19 -20.73 -14.59 1.97
N THR A 20 -20.89 -14.27 3.25
CA THR A 20 -22.20 -13.91 3.84
C THR A 20 -22.80 -12.67 3.17
N LEU A 21 -21.99 -11.63 2.93
CA LEU A 21 -22.47 -10.38 2.33
C LEU A 21 -22.79 -10.48 0.85
N SER A 22 -22.02 -11.28 0.10
CA SER A 22 -22.11 -11.30 -1.37
C SER A 22 -22.88 -12.48 -1.93
N GLY A 23 -23.06 -13.56 -1.14
CA GLY A 23 -23.54 -14.85 -1.64
C GLY A 23 -22.62 -15.54 -2.63
N LYS A 24 -21.39 -15.04 -2.82
CA LYS A 24 -20.40 -15.55 -3.78
C LYS A 24 -19.19 -16.16 -3.07
N PRO A 25 -18.46 -17.11 -3.72
CA PRO A 25 -17.25 -17.69 -3.16
C PRO A 25 -16.20 -16.62 -2.84
N ALA A 26 -15.55 -16.80 -1.70
CA ALA A 26 -14.34 -16.07 -1.32
C ALA A 26 -13.27 -17.08 -0.86
N TYR A 27 -12.01 -16.73 -1.04
CA TYR A 27 -10.87 -17.59 -0.75
C TYR A 27 -9.90 -16.86 0.18
N ALA A 28 -9.24 -17.60 1.05
CA ALA A 28 -8.24 -17.08 1.96
C ALA A 28 -6.99 -17.93 1.85
N PHE A 29 -5.85 -17.33 1.54
CA PHE A 29 -4.55 -18.00 1.49
C PHE A 29 -3.58 -17.29 2.44
N GLN A 30 -2.89 -18.08 3.26
CA GLN A 30 -1.83 -17.53 4.09
C GLN A 30 -0.66 -17.12 3.20
N LEU A 31 -0.22 -15.87 3.32
CA LEU A 31 0.86 -15.29 2.53
C LEU A 31 1.79 -14.49 3.43
N ASP A 32 3.07 -14.84 3.44
CA ASP A 32 4.13 -13.91 3.78
C ASP A 32 4.71 -13.34 2.48
N ILE A 33 4.46 -12.05 2.26
CA ILE A 33 4.88 -11.39 1.01
C ILE A 33 6.40 -11.21 0.93
N ALA A 34 7.11 -11.28 2.06
CA ALA A 34 8.57 -11.21 2.11
C ALA A 34 9.24 -12.56 1.78
N ASP A 35 8.47 -13.64 1.71
CA ASP A 35 8.94 -14.99 1.39
C ASP A 35 8.59 -15.35 -0.06
N PRO A 36 9.57 -15.45 -0.97
CA PRO A 36 9.32 -15.79 -2.38
C PRO A 36 8.61 -17.13 -2.56
N GLU A 37 8.94 -18.14 -1.77
CA GLU A 37 8.29 -19.46 -1.84
C GLU A 37 6.82 -19.37 -1.43
N SER A 38 6.52 -18.60 -0.40
CA SER A 38 5.13 -18.31 0.02
C SER A 38 4.35 -17.61 -1.10
N VAL A 39 4.97 -16.68 -1.82
CA VAL A 39 4.34 -15.98 -2.96
C VAL A 39 4.04 -16.96 -4.09
N GLU A 40 5.00 -17.80 -4.50
CA GLU A 40 4.82 -18.80 -5.57
C GLU A 40 3.71 -19.80 -5.24
N ASN A 41 3.69 -20.34 -4.02
CA ASN A 41 2.69 -21.30 -3.55
C ASN A 41 1.27 -20.69 -3.54
N VAL A 42 1.15 -19.44 -3.12
CA VAL A 42 -0.15 -18.75 -3.12
C VAL A 42 -0.63 -18.48 -4.55
N ILE A 43 0.24 -18.06 -5.45
CA ILE A 43 -0.12 -17.83 -6.86
C ILE A 43 -0.57 -19.15 -7.52
N ALA A 44 0.14 -20.25 -7.30
CA ALA A 44 -0.27 -21.57 -7.79
C ALA A 44 -1.66 -21.95 -7.27
N SER A 45 -1.92 -21.73 -5.98
CA SER A 45 -3.23 -21.99 -5.36
C SER A 45 -4.35 -21.11 -5.92
N ILE A 46 -4.06 -19.83 -6.23
CA ILE A 46 -5.01 -18.93 -6.86
C ILE A 46 -5.34 -19.42 -8.29
N ARG A 47 -4.34 -19.78 -9.07
CA ARG A 47 -4.52 -20.32 -10.44
C ARG A 47 -5.41 -21.55 -10.45
N GLU A 48 -5.15 -22.48 -9.53
CA GLU A 48 -5.91 -23.73 -9.43
C GLU A 48 -7.36 -23.51 -8.99
N LYS A 49 -7.59 -22.71 -7.93
CA LYS A 49 -8.90 -22.64 -7.26
C LYS A 49 -9.77 -21.48 -7.71
N VAL A 50 -9.17 -20.43 -8.24
CA VAL A 50 -9.87 -19.19 -8.59
C VAL A 50 -9.76 -18.90 -10.09
N GLY A 51 -8.63 -19.21 -10.69
CA GLY A 51 -8.33 -18.90 -12.08
C GLY A 51 -7.76 -17.47 -12.21
N LYS A 52 -8.34 -16.68 -13.09
CA LYS A 52 -7.82 -15.36 -13.47
C LYS A 52 -8.00 -14.31 -12.39
N VAL A 53 -7.00 -13.43 -12.27
CA VAL A 53 -7.04 -12.25 -11.40
C VAL A 53 -7.27 -11.01 -12.26
N ASP A 54 -8.42 -10.35 -12.09
CA ASP A 54 -8.76 -9.13 -12.81
C ASP A 54 -8.22 -7.88 -12.10
N ILE A 55 -8.17 -7.90 -10.76
CA ILE A 55 -7.73 -6.76 -9.94
C ILE A 55 -6.78 -7.25 -8.84
N LEU A 56 -5.58 -6.70 -8.82
CA LEU A 56 -4.62 -6.89 -7.74
C LEU A 56 -4.57 -5.65 -6.85
N VAL A 57 -4.78 -5.82 -5.55
CA VAL A 57 -4.60 -4.75 -4.55
C VAL A 57 -3.40 -5.07 -3.66
N ASN A 58 -2.30 -4.40 -3.90
CA ASN A 58 -1.11 -4.46 -3.07
C ASN A 58 -1.29 -3.54 -1.86
N ASN A 59 -1.75 -4.10 -0.75
CA ASN A 59 -1.99 -3.36 0.50
C ASN A 59 -1.04 -3.77 1.63
N ALA A 60 -0.36 -4.90 1.54
CA ALA A 60 0.59 -5.35 2.55
C ALA A 60 1.70 -4.31 2.75
N GLY A 61 2.01 -4.03 3.99
CA GLY A 61 3.06 -3.08 4.34
C GLY A 61 3.02 -2.71 5.82
N PHE A 62 4.16 -2.27 6.33
CA PHE A 62 4.31 -1.74 7.67
C PHE A 62 5.30 -0.59 7.70
N GLY A 63 5.34 0.15 8.80
CA GLY A 63 6.29 1.21 9.06
C GLY A 63 6.82 1.14 10.48
N ILE A 64 8.02 1.66 10.69
CA ILE A 64 8.59 1.95 12.01
C ILE A 64 9.06 3.39 11.99
N PHE A 65 8.56 4.20 12.90
CA PHE A 65 8.92 5.61 13.04
C PHE A 65 9.96 5.74 14.13
N GLN A 66 11.20 5.98 13.72
CA GLN A 66 12.36 6.04 14.61
C GLN A 66 13.44 6.92 13.98
N GLU A 67 14.29 7.52 14.81
CA GLU A 67 15.48 8.20 14.31
C GLU A 67 16.33 7.23 13.48
N PHE A 68 16.75 7.69 12.31
CA PHE A 68 17.47 6.82 11.36
C PHE A 68 18.77 6.26 11.97
N THR A 69 19.45 7.07 12.76
CA THR A 69 20.71 6.68 13.43
C THR A 69 20.55 5.57 14.47
N GLU A 70 19.33 5.35 14.95
CA GLU A 70 19.02 4.31 15.95
C GLU A 70 18.38 3.06 15.32
N MET A 71 18.01 3.14 14.02
CA MET A 71 17.32 2.05 13.35
C MET A 71 18.24 0.88 13.03
N LYS A 72 17.83 -0.32 13.43
CA LYS A 72 18.59 -1.54 13.16
C LYS A 72 18.58 -1.89 11.67
N PRO A 73 19.70 -2.36 11.10
CA PRO A 73 19.78 -2.76 9.69
C PRO A 73 18.72 -3.81 9.29
N GLU A 74 18.37 -4.73 10.18
CA GLU A 74 17.34 -5.75 9.95
C GLU A 74 15.97 -5.11 9.76
N THR A 75 15.64 -4.06 10.52
CA THR A 75 14.39 -3.33 10.40
C THR A 75 14.30 -2.61 9.04
N ILE A 76 15.42 -2.02 8.59
CA ILE A 76 15.53 -1.40 7.27
C ILE A 76 15.24 -2.45 6.18
N ARG A 77 15.95 -3.58 6.24
CA ARG A 77 15.80 -4.67 5.27
C ARG A 77 14.36 -5.18 5.23
N ASN A 78 13.78 -5.50 6.39
CA ASN A 78 12.42 -6.03 6.49
C ASN A 78 11.37 -5.07 5.94
N MET A 79 11.52 -3.75 6.13
CA MET A 79 10.61 -2.78 5.52
C MET A 79 10.70 -2.79 4.00
N PHE A 80 11.89 -2.92 3.42
CA PHE A 80 12.04 -3.03 1.96
C PHE A 80 11.52 -4.36 1.44
N GLU A 81 11.80 -5.48 2.11
CA GLU A 81 11.29 -6.80 1.70
C GLU A 81 9.76 -6.81 1.61
N VAL A 82 9.08 -6.34 2.65
CA VAL A 82 7.61 -6.36 2.68
C VAL A 82 7.00 -5.28 1.78
N ASN A 83 7.45 -4.01 1.93
CA ASN A 83 6.77 -2.88 1.30
C ASN A 83 7.10 -2.73 -0.18
N VAL A 84 8.24 -3.27 -0.64
CA VAL A 84 8.77 -3.05 -1.99
C VAL A 84 9.01 -4.35 -2.73
N LEU A 85 9.96 -5.17 -2.28
CA LEU A 85 10.43 -6.32 -3.06
C LEU A 85 9.34 -7.38 -3.20
N GLY A 86 8.73 -7.82 -2.11
CA GLY A 86 7.65 -8.80 -2.15
C GLY A 86 6.44 -8.32 -2.96
N MET A 87 6.07 -7.03 -2.82
CA MET A 87 5.04 -6.42 -3.64
C MET A 87 5.41 -6.45 -5.14
N MET A 88 6.66 -6.16 -5.50
CA MET A 88 7.11 -6.21 -6.90
C MET A 88 7.05 -7.63 -7.46
N VAL A 89 7.53 -8.63 -6.70
CA VAL A 89 7.51 -10.05 -7.11
C VAL A 89 6.08 -10.53 -7.33
N LEU A 90 5.18 -10.30 -6.37
CA LEU A 90 3.76 -10.65 -6.53
C LEU A 90 3.13 -9.94 -7.73
N THR A 91 3.42 -8.64 -7.89
CA THR A 91 2.91 -7.86 -9.02
C THR A 91 3.40 -8.41 -10.35
N GLN A 92 4.66 -8.79 -10.46
CA GLN A 92 5.23 -9.34 -11.69
C GLN A 92 4.49 -10.61 -12.12
N GLN A 93 4.29 -11.55 -11.21
CA GLN A 93 3.62 -12.82 -11.51
C GLN A 93 2.17 -12.62 -11.97
N ILE A 94 1.42 -11.73 -11.29
CA ILE A 94 0.03 -11.44 -11.68
C ILE A 94 -0.03 -10.59 -12.96
N ALA A 95 0.91 -9.66 -13.15
CA ALA A 95 0.96 -8.84 -14.36
C ALA A 95 1.20 -9.64 -15.63
N LEU A 96 2.00 -10.71 -15.57
CA LEU A 96 2.17 -11.63 -16.70
C LEU A 96 0.84 -12.21 -17.18
N GLU A 97 0.00 -12.65 -16.23
CA GLU A 97 -1.34 -13.17 -16.57
C GLU A 97 -2.28 -12.08 -17.13
N MET A 98 -2.21 -10.87 -16.57
CA MET A 98 -2.98 -9.72 -17.06
C MET A 98 -2.55 -9.31 -18.49
N VAL A 99 -1.24 -9.42 -18.83
CA VAL A 99 -0.72 -9.15 -20.17
C VAL A 99 -1.31 -10.14 -21.18
N ASP A 100 -1.34 -11.43 -20.86
CA ASP A 100 -1.94 -12.46 -21.71
C ASP A 100 -3.46 -12.24 -21.89
N GLN A 101 -4.12 -11.77 -20.85
CA GLN A 101 -5.55 -11.43 -20.87
C GLN A 101 -5.85 -10.11 -21.61
N ARG A 102 -4.84 -9.27 -21.84
CA ARG A 102 -4.97 -7.88 -22.31
C ARG A 102 -5.95 -7.04 -21.48
N SER A 103 -6.02 -7.34 -20.21
CA SER A 103 -6.94 -6.67 -19.26
C SER A 103 -6.46 -6.87 -17.83
N GLY A 104 -6.59 -5.85 -17.00
CA GLY A 104 -6.28 -5.94 -15.59
C GLY A 104 -6.20 -4.58 -14.91
N HIS A 105 -6.21 -4.60 -13.59
CA HIS A 105 -6.03 -3.40 -12.79
C HIS A 105 -5.16 -3.68 -11.55
N ILE A 106 -4.04 -3.01 -11.44
CA ILE A 106 -3.13 -3.08 -10.30
C ILE A 106 -3.31 -1.83 -9.45
N ILE A 107 -3.60 -2.00 -8.17
CA ILE A 107 -3.78 -0.92 -7.20
C ILE A 107 -2.71 -1.04 -6.12
N ASN A 108 -1.76 -0.11 -6.10
CA ASN A 108 -0.67 -0.09 -5.13
C ASN A 108 -0.97 0.91 -4.01
N VAL A 109 -1.07 0.43 -2.77
CA VAL A 109 -1.25 1.28 -1.59
C VAL A 109 0.12 1.79 -1.13
N ALA A 110 0.43 3.02 -1.56
CA ALA A 110 1.62 3.75 -1.15
C ALA A 110 1.37 4.52 0.17
N SER A 111 1.63 5.82 0.19
CA SER A 111 1.38 6.73 1.31
C SER A 111 1.65 8.17 0.87
N MET A 112 1.10 9.15 1.58
CA MET A 112 1.58 10.54 1.51
C MET A 112 3.05 10.66 1.92
N ALA A 113 3.56 9.74 2.76
CA ALA A 113 4.99 9.64 3.08
C ALA A 113 5.88 9.27 1.89
N GLY A 114 5.30 8.78 0.78
CA GLY A 114 5.98 8.62 -0.51
C GLY A 114 6.06 9.92 -1.34
N LYS A 115 5.54 11.03 -0.84
CA LYS A 115 5.51 12.34 -1.51
C LYS A 115 6.08 13.46 -0.66
N ILE A 116 5.90 13.38 0.64
CA ILE A 116 6.41 14.34 1.63
C ILE A 116 7.13 13.54 2.72
N ALA A 117 8.43 13.75 2.83
CA ALA A 117 9.20 13.15 3.92
C ALA A 117 8.98 13.93 5.22
N THR A 118 9.04 13.22 6.34
CA THR A 118 8.93 13.82 7.68
C THR A 118 9.95 13.19 8.63
N PRO A 119 10.37 13.87 9.71
CA PRO A 119 11.28 13.30 10.68
C PRO A 119 10.85 11.90 11.16
N LYS A 120 11.79 11.05 11.51
CA LYS A 120 11.60 9.66 11.96
C LYS A 120 10.96 8.69 10.95
N THR A 121 10.68 9.12 9.73
CA THR A 121 10.10 8.26 8.69
C THR A 121 11.08 7.93 7.55
N ALA A 122 12.36 8.22 7.69
CA ALA A 122 13.34 8.14 6.59
C ALA A 122 13.23 6.83 5.78
N VAL A 123 13.28 5.68 6.44
CA VAL A 123 13.21 4.37 5.78
C VAL A 123 11.80 4.08 5.26
N TYR A 124 10.77 4.33 6.07
CA TYR A 124 9.37 4.15 5.62
C TYR A 124 9.07 5.01 4.39
N SER A 125 9.45 6.29 4.43
CA SER A 125 9.29 7.19 3.28
C SER A 125 10.04 6.66 2.07
N ALA A 126 11.29 6.21 2.21
CA ALA A 126 12.06 5.63 1.11
C ALA A 126 11.32 4.46 0.45
N THR A 127 10.74 3.53 1.25
CA THR A 127 9.94 2.43 0.69
C THR A 127 8.72 2.93 -0.07
N LYS A 128 8.04 3.96 0.44
CA LYS A 128 6.83 4.49 -0.21
C LYS A 128 7.14 5.35 -1.45
N PHE A 129 8.28 6.03 -1.49
CA PHE A 129 8.81 6.64 -2.72
C PHE A 129 9.15 5.58 -3.78
N ALA A 130 9.76 4.46 -3.37
CA ALA A 130 10.04 3.34 -4.27
C ALA A 130 8.74 2.78 -4.90
N VAL A 131 7.68 2.57 -4.10
CA VAL A 131 6.36 2.14 -4.61
C VAL A 131 5.79 3.13 -5.62
N LEU A 132 5.93 4.45 -5.41
CA LEU A 132 5.45 5.45 -6.36
C LEU A 132 6.26 5.42 -7.66
N GLY A 133 7.59 5.38 -7.58
CA GLY A 133 8.47 5.28 -8.75
C GLY A 133 8.15 4.04 -9.58
N PHE A 134 8.10 2.87 -8.93
CA PHE A 134 7.70 1.60 -9.55
C PHE A 134 6.34 1.70 -10.24
N SER A 135 5.32 2.21 -9.55
CA SER A 135 3.97 2.32 -10.10
C SER A 135 3.90 3.27 -11.31
N ASN A 136 4.72 4.32 -11.32
CA ASN A 136 4.77 5.26 -12.44
C ASN A 136 5.36 4.60 -13.70
N ALA A 137 6.47 3.86 -13.57
CA ALA A 137 7.07 3.11 -14.67
C ALA A 137 6.13 1.99 -15.16
N LEU A 138 5.64 1.16 -14.23
CA LEU A 138 4.75 0.04 -14.51
C LEU A 138 3.50 0.46 -15.29
N ARG A 139 2.95 1.64 -14.98
CA ARG A 139 1.78 2.19 -15.68
C ARG A 139 2.06 2.44 -17.15
N LEU A 140 3.27 2.89 -17.49
CA LEU A 140 3.68 3.14 -18.88
C LEU A 140 3.92 1.82 -19.61
N GLU A 141 4.57 0.87 -18.95
CA GLU A 141 4.87 -0.45 -19.51
C GLU A 141 3.62 -1.28 -19.79
N LEU A 142 2.62 -1.25 -18.89
CA LEU A 142 1.43 -2.07 -18.99
C LEU A 142 0.28 -1.43 -19.78
N LYS A 143 0.35 -0.12 -20.04
CA LYS A 143 -0.69 0.59 -20.81
C LYS A 143 -0.97 -0.01 -22.19
N PRO A 144 0.02 -0.45 -22.99
CA PRO A 144 -0.23 -1.07 -24.31
C PRO A 144 -1.03 -2.38 -24.24
N PHE A 145 -1.07 -3.01 -23.07
CA PHE A 145 -1.80 -4.25 -22.83
C PHE A 145 -3.19 -4.03 -22.22
N GLY A 146 -3.66 -2.79 -22.12
CA GLY A 146 -4.97 -2.48 -21.53
C GLY A 146 -5.02 -2.60 -20.01
N ILE A 147 -3.88 -2.65 -19.32
CA ILE A 147 -3.80 -2.80 -17.87
C ILE A 147 -3.69 -1.43 -17.21
N HIS A 148 -4.52 -1.20 -16.21
CA HIS A 148 -4.50 0.02 -15.41
C HIS A 148 -3.60 -0.13 -14.17
N VAL A 149 -2.90 0.94 -13.80
CA VAL A 149 -2.13 1.00 -12.54
C VAL A 149 -2.52 2.26 -11.77
N THR A 150 -3.10 2.06 -10.58
CA THR A 150 -3.52 3.12 -9.67
C THR A 150 -2.62 3.14 -8.43
N THR A 151 -2.16 4.32 -8.03
CA THR A 151 -1.54 4.50 -6.71
C THR A 151 -2.53 5.13 -5.73
N VAL A 152 -2.61 4.58 -4.53
CA VAL A 152 -3.39 5.13 -3.42
C VAL A 152 -2.41 5.69 -2.40
N ASN A 153 -2.51 6.98 -2.12
CA ASN A 153 -1.60 7.71 -1.24
C ASN A 153 -2.39 8.27 -0.05
N PRO A 154 -2.67 7.44 0.96
CA PRO A 154 -3.32 7.93 2.15
C PRO A 154 -2.35 8.72 3.04
N GLY A 155 -2.88 9.71 3.75
CA GLY A 155 -2.33 10.21 4.98
C GLY A 155 -2.56 9.21 6.12
N PRO A 156 -2.41 9.63 7.37
CA PRO A 156 -2.65 8.77 8.52
C PRO A 156 -4.07 8.20 8.54
N ILE A 157 -4.19 6.89 8.81
CA ILE A 157 -5.48 6.18 8.90
C ILE A 157 -5.55 5.54 10.28
N GLU A 158 -6.65 5.66 10.97
CA GLU A 158 -6.87 5.01 12.26
C GLU A 158 -6.95 3.49 12.08
N THR A 159 -5.83 2.81 12.24
CA THR A 159 -5.68 1.35 12.06
C THR A 159 -4.57 0.81 12.95
N ALA A 160 -4.55 -0.51 13.14
CA ALA A 160 -3.47 -1.24 13.85
C ALA A 160 -2.06 -1.05 13.22
N PHE A 161 -1.93 -0.35 12.10
CA PHE A 161 -0.63 0.03 11.53
C PHE A 161 0.19 0.87 12.54
N PHE A 162 -0.47 1.77 13.25
CA PHE A 162 0.19 2.66 14.20
C PHE A 162 0.58 1.99 15.51
N ASP A 163 -0.02 0.86 15.87
CA ASP A 163 0.42 0.06 17.03
C ASP A 163 1.89 -0.36 16.91
N GLN A 164 2.34 -0.57 15.67
CA GLN A 164 3.73 -0.91 15.35
C GLN A 164 4.56 0.30 14.89
N ALA A 165 3.98 1.21 14.11
CA ALA A 165 4.70 2.33 13.53
C ALA A 165 5.07 3.40 14.57
N ASP A 166 4.16 3.68 15.50
CA ASP A 166 4.31 4.63 16.59
C ASP A 166 3.65 4.10 17.87
N PRO A 167 4.31 3.19 18.60
CA PRO A 167 3.76 2.62 19.83
C PRO A 167 3.45 3.64 20.93
N SER A 168 3.98 4.86 20.83
CA SER A 168 3.69 5.95 21.77
C SER A 168 2.28 6.52 21.59
N GLY A 169 1.69 6.39 20.40
CA GLY A 169 0.41 6.96 20.02
C GLY A 169 0.41 8.49 19.84
N ASN A 170 1.54 9.14 20.09
CA ASN A 170 1.65 10.60 20.06
C ASN A 170 1.43 11.18 18.67
N TYR A 171 1.87 10.46 17.63
CA TYR A 171 1.73 10.93 16.27
C TYR A 171 0.26 11.04 15.84
N LEU A 172 -0.54 10.00 16.02
CA LEU A 172 -1.98 10.06 15.69
C LEU A 172 -2.70 11.13 16.51
N ALA A 173 -2.42 11.22 17.82
CA ALA A 173 -3.01 12.21 18.70
C ALA A 173 -2.69 13.64 18.23
N SER A 174 -1.49 13.88 17.68
CA SER A 174 -1.06 15.19 17.19
C SER A 174 -1.74 15.65 15.89
N LEU A 175 -2.34 14.72 15.13
CA LEU A 175 -2.89 14.99 13.80
C LEU A 175 -4.39 15.30 13.78
N GLY A 176 -5.10 14.99 14.86
CA GLY A 176 -6.51 15.35 15.04
C GLY A 176 -7.38 15.00 13.82
N THR A 177 -8.00 16.01 13.23
CA THR A 177 -8.94 15.87 12.10
C THR A 177 -8.34 15.39 10.77
N PHE A 178 -7.01 15.32 10.66
CA PHE A 178 -6.34 14.79 9.46
C PHE A 178 -6.29 13.27 9.41
N VAL A 179 -6.67 12.59 10.49
CA VAL A 179 -6.74 11.12 10.53
C VAL A 179 -7.92 10.63 9.70
N LEU A 180 -7.65 9.71 8.78
CA LEU A 180 -8.64 9.16 7.86
C LEU A 180 -9.42 8.01 8.49
N GLU A 181 -10.70 7.94 8.18
CA GLU A 181 -11.53 6.77 8.48
C GLU A 181 -11.27 5.65 7.45
N PRO A 182 -10.90 4.42 7.89
CA PRO A 182 -10.58 3.32 7.00
C PRO A 182 -11.68 2.99 5.99
N THR A 183 -12.94 2.98 6.43
CA THR A 183 -14.10 2.64 5.60
C THR A 183 -14.29 3.63 4.42
N LYS A 184 -14.06 4.93 4.65
CA LYS A 184 -14.16 5.93 3.58
C LYS A 184 -13.07 5.76 2.53
N LEU A 185 -11.86 5.42 2.97
CA LEU A 185 -10.76 5.13 2.04
C LEU A 185 -11.06 3.85 1.25
N ALA A 186 -11.48 2.78 1.91
CA ALA A 186 -11.84 1.52 1.26
C ALA A 186 -12.92 1.71 0.18
N LYS A 187 -13.99 2.46 0.48
CA LYS A 187 -15.02 2.83 -0.51
C LYS A 187 -14.45 3.59 -1.70
N THR A 188 -13.44 4.44 -1.48
CA THR A 188 -12.77 5.19 -2.56
C THR A 188 -11.93 4.26 -3.44
N ILE A 189 -11.25 3.27 -2.84
CA ILE A 189 -10.49 2.25 -3.57
C ILE A 189 -11.43 1.39 -4.40
N VAL A 190 -12.54 0.90 -3.83
CA VAL A 190 -13.54 0.10 -4.55
C VAL A 190 -14.13 0.85 -5.74
N LYS A 191 -14.42 2.16 -5.60
CA LYS A 191 -14.85 2.98 -6.75
C LYS A 191 -13.77 3.06 -7.85
N ALA A 192 -12.49 3.07 -7.48
CA ALA A 192 -11.41 3.09 -8.44
C ALA A 192 -11.21 1.74 -9.15
N MET A 193 -11.63 0.63 -8.57
CA MET A 193 -11.65 -0.67 -9.25
C MET A 193 -12.54 -0.66 -10.49
N ILE A 194 -13.66 0.07 -10.43
CA ILE A 194 -14.63 0.21 -11.52
C ILE A 194 -14.24 1.35 -12.47
N HIS A 195 -13.75 2.45 -11.90
CA HIS A 195 -13.36 3.66 -12.64
C HIS A 195 -11.88 3.96 -12.36
N PRO A 196 -10.95 3.34 -13.10
CA PRO A 196 -9.51 3.46 -12.86
C PRO A 196 -9.03 4.91 -12.82
N LYS A 197 -8.22 5.24 -11.84
CA LYS A 197 -7.59 6.55 -11.68
C LYS A 197 -6.09 6.38 -11.61
N ARG A 198 -5.36 7.33 -12.17
CA ARG A 198 -3.90 7.33 -12.05
C ARG A 198 -3.47 7.32 -10.58
N GLU A 199 -4.13 8.15 -9.76
CA GLU A 199 -3.69 8.42 -8.39
C GLU A 199 -4.86 8.85 -7.50
N ILE A 200 -4.84 8.40 -6.25
CA ILE A 200 -5.81 8.76 -5.20
C ILE A 200 -5.03 9.31 -4.02
N ASN A 201 -5.08 10.62 -3.79
CA ASN A 201 -4.51 11.28 -2.61
C ASN A 201 -5.61 11.56 -1.60
N ARG A 202 -5.42 11.18 -0.35
CA ARG A 202 -6.36 11.43 0.75
C ARG A 202 -5.60 11.77 2.04
N PRO A 203 -6.03 12.83 2.76
CA PRO A 203 -6.98 13.85 2.32
C PRO A 203 -6.46 14.64 1.12
N GLN A 204 -7.36 15.23 0.33
CA GLN A 204 -6.98 15.91 -0.92
C GLN A 204 -6.01 17.09 -0.68
N VAL A 205 -6.15 17.77 0.44
CA VAL A 205 -5.27 18.89 0.82
C VAL A 205 -3.80 18.46 0.90
N MET A 206 -3.52 17.25 1.40
CA MET A 206 -2.14 16.74 1.42
C MET A 206 -1.60 16.47 0.01
N GLY A 207 -2.46 16.13 -0.96
CA GLY A 207 -2.07 16.02 -2.35
C GLY A 207 -1.63 17.36 -2.96
N VAL A 208 -2.30 18.46 -2.57
CA VAL A 208 -1.89 19.83 -2.96
C VAL A 208 -0.58 20.20 -2.26
N ALA A 209 -0.49 19.96 -0.94
CA ALA A 209 0.73 20.20 -0.18
C ALA A 209 1.95 19.45 -0.75
N ALA A 210 1.77 18.21 -1.22
CA ALA A 210 2.84 17.44 -1.85
C ALA A 210 3.34 18.08 -3.16
N LYS A 211 2.45 18.64 -3.95
CA LYS A 211 2.85 19.39 -5.17
C LYS A 211 3.63 20.65 -4.81
N PHE A 212 3.17 21.37 -3.79
CA PHE A 212 3.87 22.55 -3.28
C PHE A 212 5.25 22.19 -2.74
N TYR A 213 5.35 21.11 -1.97
CA TYR A 213 6.62 20.57 -1.45
C TYR A 213 7.62 20.28 -2.59
N THR A 214 7.14 19.67 -3.69
CA THR A 214 8.00 19.38 -4.86
C THR A 214 8.47 20.64 -5.56
N LEU A 215 7.65 21.69 -5.64
CA LEU A 215 8.00 22.94 -6.32
C LEU A 215 8.89 23.84 -5.46
N PHE A 216 8.73 23.82 -4.15
CA PHE A 216 9.43 24.67 -3.19
C PHE A 216 10.03 23.83 -2.04
N PRO A 217 11.03 22.96 -2.32
CA PRO A 217 11.49 21.96 -1.35
C PRO A 217 12.04 22.58 -0.06
N ALA A 218 12.80 23.68 -0.13
CA ALA A 218 13.34 24.33 1.07
C ALA A 218 12.27 24.83 2.03
N ILE A 219 11.16 25.40 1.49
CA ILE A 219 10.02 25.81 2.29
C ILE A 219 9.28 24.58 2.83
N GLY A 220 9.14 23.56 1.99
CA GLY A 220 8.52 22.29 2.36
C GLY A 220 9.26 21.59 3.49
N ASP A 221 10.59 21.53 3.45
CA ASP A 221 11.43 20.95 4.50
C ASP A 221 11.28 21.70 5.82
N TYR A 222 11.30 23.04 5.79
CA TYR A 222 11.08 23.87 6.98
C TYR A 222 9.70 23.57 7.62
N LEU A 223 8.64 23.52 6.82
CA LEU A 223 7.30 23.23 7.30
C LEU A 223 7.16 21.78 7.80
N ALA A 224 7.72 20.81 7.08
CA ALA A 224 7.70 19.41 7.48
C ALA A 224 8.48 19.19 8.79
N GLY A 225 9.63 19.83 8.94
CA GLY A 225 10.44 19.75 10.14
C GLY A 225 9.78 20.40 11.35
N SER A 226 9.09 21.53 11.19
CA SER A 226 8.44 22.24 12.30
C SER A 226 7.10 21.62 12.71
N LEU A 227 6.27 21.22 11.75
CA LEU A 227 4.91 20.73 12.01
C LEU A 227 4.86 19.26 12.43
N PHE A 228 5.79 18.41 11.93
CA PHE A 228 5.78 16.97 12.13
C PHE A 228 6.87 16.45 13.06
N ASN A 229 7.63 17.31 13.72
CA ASN A 229 8.65 16.93 14.71
C ASN A 229 8.05 16.52 16.07
N LYS A 230 6.80 16.12 16.11
CA LYS A 230 6.07 15.71 17.33
C LYS A 230 5.89 14.18 17.42
N LYS A 231 6.65 13.44 16.62
CA LYS A 231 6.65 11.96 16.66
C LYS A 231 7.54 11.42 17.77
#